data_229d49cd41b8f7bf9a3744ae2e775fea
#
_entry.id   229d49cd41b8f7bf9a3744ae2e775fea
#
_cell.length_a   1.000
_cell.length_b   1.000
_cell.length_c   1.000
_cell.angle_alpha   90.00
_cell.angle_beta   90.00
_cell.angle_gamma   90.00
#
_symmetry.space_group_name_H-M   'P 1'
#
loop_
_entity.id
_entity.type
_entity.pdbx_description
1 polymer ?
#
loop_
_entity_poly.entity_id
_entity_poly.type
_entity_poly.pdbx_seq_one_letter_code
_entity_poly.pdbx_strand_id
1 'polypeptide(L)' 'MSETNNTVLKPITIAREEFKQNILQLCESSGLPPFIVEDVLKYFLEQVHIAAIEQYKRDKEEYEQALKQQETKTE' A
#
# COMPACT_ATOMS: atom_id res chain seq x y z
N MET A 1 3.70 12.36 -23.52
CA MET A 1 4.08 11.72 -23.01
C MET A 1 3.52 10.57 -22.65
N SER A 2 2.63 10.27 -22.76
CA SER A 2 2.01 9.12 -22.37
C SER A 2 2.68 7.87 -22.70
N GLU A 3 3.42 7.85 -23.66
CA GLU A 3 4.01 6.68 -24.04
C GLU A 3 4.89 6.11 -23.07
N THR A 4 5.42 6.89 -22.28
CA THR A 4 6.39 6.37 -21.38
C THR A 4 5.81 5.49 -20.35
N ASN A 5 4.57 5.67 -20.04
CA ASN A 5 4.15 4.92 -18.93
C ASN A 5 3.88 3.52 -19.21
N ASN A 6 3.81 3.09 -20.44
CA ASN A 6 3.64 1.70 -20.60
C ASN A 6 4.88 0.94 -20.80
N THR A 7 5.99 1.54 -20.82
CA THR A 7 7.19 0.81 -21.10
C THR A 7 7.95 0.40 -19.88
N VAL A 8 7.84 1.16 -18.80
CA VAL A 8 8.61 0.86 -17.61
C VAL A 8 7.68 0.88 -16.40
N LEU A 9 7.63 -0.23 -15.71
CA LEU A 9 6.88 -0.30 -14.46
C LEU A 9 7.87 -0.10 -13.32
N LYS A 10 7.49 0.76 -12.40
CA LYS A 10 8.35 1.05 -11.27
C LYS A 10 8.34 -0.13 -10.30
N PRO A 11 9.48 -0.68 -9.97
CA PRO A 11 9.52 -1.75 -8.99
C PRO A 11 8.99 -1.29 -7.63
N ILE A 12 8.41 -2.21 -6.92
CA ILE A 12 7.80 -1.89 -5.63
C ILE A 12 8.84 -1.38 -4.64
N THR A 13 10.07 -1.85 -4.75
CA THR A 13 11.12 -1.41 -3.84
C THR A 13 11.46 0.05 -4.04
N ILE A 14 11.43 0.50 -5.30
CA ILE A 14 11.68 1.91 -5.61
C ILE A 14 10.50 2.75 -5.11
N ALA A 15 9.29 2.29 -5.38
CA ALA A 15 8.10 3.01 -4.93
C ALA A 15 8.10 3.15 -3.40
N ARG A 16 8.55 2.12 -2.70
CA ARG A 16 8.61 2.17 -1.25
C ARG A 16 9.57 3.24 -0.75
N GLU A 17 10.74 3.32 -1.38
CA GLU A 17 11.71 4.34 -0.99
C GLU A 17 11.21 5.73 -1.27
N GLU A 18 10.57 5.92 -2.41
CA GLU A 18 10.03 7.23 -2.73
C GLU A 18 8.94 7.63 -1.77
N PHE A 19 8.08 6.70 -1.41
CA PHE A 19 7.03 6.99 -0.45
C PHE A 19 7.63 7.39 0.90
N LYS A 20 8.66 6.67 1.31
CA LYS A 20 9.33 6.97 2.57
C LYS A 20 9.93 8.37 2.56
N GLN A 21 10.60 8.73 1.47
CA GLN A 21 11.19 10.06 1.36
C GLN A 21 10.13 11.15 1.33
N ASN A 22 9.01 10.89 0.67
CA ASN A 22 7.93 11.87 0.64
C ASN A 22 7.36 12.12 2.03
N ILE A 23 7.21 11.07 2.82
CA ILE A 23 6.70 11.23 4.18
C ILE A 23 7.71 12.03 5.01
N LEU A 24 8.99 11.73 4.86
CA LEU A 24 10.01 12.47 5.59
C LEU A 24 9.97 13.95 5.26
N GLN A 25 9.89 14.27 3.97
CA GLN A 25 9.82 15.65 3.56
C GLN A 25 8.59 16.35 4.10
N LEU A 26 7.47 15.66 4.08
CA LEU A 26 6.22 16.22 4.57
C LEU A 26 6.35 16.54 6.06
N CYS A 27 6.92 15.63 6.82
CA CYS A 27 7.11 15.86 8.25
C CYS A 27 8.03 17.03 8.51
N GLU A 28 9.13 17.12 7.75
CA GLU A 28 10.09 18.20 7.96
C GLU A 28 9.51 19.55 7.59
N SER A 29 8.69 19.59 6.54
CA SER A 29 8.15 20.87 6.09
C SER A 29 6.88 21.28 6.83
N SER A 30 6.38 20.41 7.70
CA SER A 30 5.11 20.70 8.37
C SER A 30 5.22 21.80 9.40
N GLY A 31 6.41 22.03 9.93
CA GLY A 31 6.56 23.00 11.00
C GLY A 31 6.05 22.55 12.34
N LEU A 32 5.62 21.31 12.44
CA LEU A 32 5.07 20.78 13.68
C LEU A 32 6.17 20.14 14.52
N PRO A 33 6.05 20.21 15.84
CA PRO A 33 7.04 19.52 16.68
C PRO A 33 6.92 18.01 16.54
N PRO A 34 8.01 17.29 16.82
CA PRO A 34 8.00 15.84 16.59
C PRO A 34 6.91 15.10 17.35
N PHE A 35 6.54 15.53 18.53
CA PHE A 35 5.54 14.77 19.28
C PHE A 35 4.17 14.88 18.63
N ILE A 36 3.89 15.99 17.96
CA ILE A 36 2.63 16.13 17.23
C ILE A 36 2.68 15.28 15.96
N VAL A 37 3.82 15.29 15.26
CA VAL A 37 3.97 14.46 14.06
C VAL A 37 3.77 12.99 14.42
N GLU A 38 4.35 12.58 15.54
CA GLU A 38 4.20 11.18 15.97
C GLU A 38 2.75 10.83 16.20
N ASP A 39 2.02 11.71 16.86
CA ASP A 39 0.62 11.46 17.16
C ASP A 39 -0.20 11.30 15.87
N VAL A 40 0.03 12.18 14.92
CA VAL A 40 -0.69 12.13 13.66
C VAL A 40 -0.33 10.88 12.88
N LEU A 41 0.95 10.52 12.84
CA LEU A 41 1.37 9.34 12.12
C LEU A 41 0.82 8.07 12.72
N LYS A 42 0.68 8.02 14.03
CA LYS A 42 0.07 6.87 14.68
C LYS A 42 -1.38 6.72 14.24
N TYR A 43 -2.09 7.82 14.15
CA TYR A 43 -3.47 7.77 13.69
C TYR A 43 -3.56 7.18 12.29
N PHE A 44 -2.71 7.66 11.39
CA PHE A 44 -2.74 7.16 10.03
C PHE A 44 -2.27 5.72 9.96
N LEU A 45 -1.31 5.35 10.79
CA LEU A 45 -0.86 3.96 10.82
C LEU A 45 -2.01 3.02 11.16
N GLU A 46 -2.86 3.41 12.11
CA GLU A 46 -4.01 2.58 12.44
C GLU A 46 -4.96 2.43 11.26
N GLN A 47 -5.19 3.53 10.54
CA GLN A 47 -6.09 3.47 9.39
C GLN A 47 -5.51 2.57 8.30
N VAL A 48 -4.22 2.68 8.06
CA VAL A 48 -3.55 1.85 7.07
C VAL A 48 -3.58 0.39 7.50
N HIS A 49 -3.41 0.15 8.79
CA HIS A 49 -3.44 -1.22 9.31
C HIS A 49 -4.79 -1.88 9.05
N ILE A 50 -5.87 -1.15 9.30
CA ILE A 50 -7.20 -1.68 9.04
C ILE A 50 -7.37 -1.98 7.56
N ALA A 51 -6.91 -1.07 6.71
CA ALA A 51 -7.02 -1.28 5.27
C ALA A 51 -6.21 -2.50 4.82
N ALA A 52 -5.05 -2.72 5.43
CA ALA A 52 -4.23 -3.86 5.08
C ALA A 52 -4.90 -5.17 5.46
N ILE A 53 -5.57 -5.19 6.62
CA ILE A 53 -6.29 -6.38 7.03
C ILE A 53 -7.43 -6.67 6.06
N GLU A 54 -8.15 -5.65 5.66
CA GLU A 54 -9.25 -5.84 4.73
C GLU A 54 -8.77 -6.29 3.36
N GLN A 55 -7.64 -5.77 2.92
CA GLN A 55 -7.07 -6.21 1.67
C GLN A 55 -6.70 -7.70 1.72
N TYR A 56 -6.11 -8.11 2.82
CA TYR A 56 -5.76 -9.52 2.98
C TYR A 56 -7.00 -10.41 2.91
N LYS A 57 -8.07 -9.98 3.55
CA LYS A 57 -9.30 -10.76 3.54
C LYS A 57 -9.86 -10.89 2.12
N ARG A 58 -9.87 -9.79 1.39
CA ARG A 58 -10.35 -9.83 0.01
C ARG A 58 -9.50 -10.73 -0.85
N ASP A 59 -8.19 -10.58 -0.72
CA ASP A 59 -7.28 -11.37 -1.54
C ASP A 59 -7.43 -12.86 -1.23
N LYS A 60 -7.61 -13.17 0.05
CA LYS A 60 -7.78 -14.54 0.45
C LYS A 60 -9.06 -15.14 -0.12
N GLU A 61 -10.14 -14.37 -0.06
CA GLU A 61 -11.41 -14.85 -0.60
C GLU A 61 -11.33 -15.08 -2.10
N GLU A 62 -10.69 -14.15 -2.79
CA GLU A 62 -10.55 -14.29 -4.24
C GLU A 62 -9.70 -15.49 -4.60
N TYR A 63 -8.64 -15.69 -3.85
CA TYR A 63 -7.78 -16.83 -4.09
C TYR A 63 -8.51 -18.14 -3.85
N GLU A 64 -9.26 -18.21 -2.76
CA GLU A 64 -10.00 -19.43 -2.46
C GLU A 64 -11.09 -19.71 -3.48
N GLN A 65 -11.71 -18.66 -3.98
CA GLN A 65 -12.70 -18.85 -5.03
C GLN A 65 -12.06 -19.32 -6.32
N ALA A 66 -10.91 -18.80 -6.65
CA ALA A 66 -10.20 -19.24 -7.84
C ALA A 66 -9.81 -20.69 -7.72
N LEU A 67 -9.42 -21.13 -6.53
CA LEU A 67 -9.09 -22.53 -6.32
C LEU A 67 -10.32 -23.42 -6.51
N LYS A 68 -11.45 -22.98 -6.00
CA LYS A 68 -12.67 -23.76 -6.15
C LYS A 68 -13.06 -23.89 -7.61
N GLN A 69 -12.96 -22.81 -8.36
CA GLN A 69 -13.28 -22.87 -9.77
C GLN A 69 -12.35 -23.80 -10.51
N GLN A 70 -11.10 -23.81 -10.12
CA GLN A 70 -10.14 -24.71 -10.74
C GLN A 70 -10.48 -26.15 -10.45
N GLU A 71 -10.87 -26.44 -9.23
CA GLU A 71 -11.27 -27.79 -8.88
C GLU A 71 -12.49 -28.24 -9.68
N THR A 72 -13.44 -27.35 -9.82
CA THR A 72 -14.62 -27.67 -10.60
C THR A 72 -14.26 -27.98 -12.03
N LYS A 73 -13.34 -27.24 -12.58
CA LYS A 73 -12.95 -27.46 -13.96
C LYS A 73 -12.28 -28.79 -14.19
N THR A 74 -11.52 -29.25 -13.24
CA THR A 74 -10.82 -30.49 -13.45
C THR A 74 -11.72 -31.69 -13.40
N GLU A 75 -12.88 -31.54 -12.92
CA GLU A 75 -13.81 -32.61 -12.95
C GLU A 75 -14.53 -32.68 -14.26
#